data_6bcd9b9aaade11a4df6a2dedba88681f
#
_entry.id   6bcd9b9aaade11a4df6a2dedba88681f
#
_cell.length_a   1.000
_cell.length_b   1.000
_cell.length_c   1.000
_cell.angle_alpha   90.00
_cell.angle_beta   90.00
_cell.angle_gamma   90.00
#
_symmetry.space_group_name_H-M   'P 1'
#
loop_
_entity.id
_entity.type
_entity.pdbx_description
1 polymer ?
#
loop_
_entity_poly.entity_id
_entity_poly.type
_entity_poly.pdbx_seq_one_letter_code
_entity_poly.pdbx_strand_id
1 'polypeptide(L)'
;MPVVPPLDARAIPDAAHREALAALADLTGAAARLGDPDLFHRPRLRRLLHRRHLAGTDPEQLAEQLATAAESRVAAGLLAVHSVRAELAEQPGRRPCFTPDALADLHAALVAGDPNIPSPGGFRRSKARVTWPDGRVVIVPVAPGAELRTHVERWNAWGTATVSAPLDAAALAMAQLLTIHPFPDANGRMARLLGQCDLVAAGLLPGLLLDLDGWVPAHRIEHDEALVAASDGELSRWGEVFARAVTETARHRTATVRHYGALLDEAIGRAAGDPAAAAVLAQLAATPAVSAGWLRERIPYDPHPPLARLERSGVLAAHPRLPGALVHPQLLAVLDTPFGESPDSRS
;
A
#
# COMPACT_ATOMS: atom_id res chain seq x y z
N MET A 1 -20.93 -19.74 17.19
CA MET A 1 -20.71 -19.71 15.73
C MET A 1 -20.13 -18.33 15.42
N PRO A 2 -19.07 -18.23 14.64
CA PRO A 2 -18.51 -16.94 14.30
C PRO A 2 -19.56 -16.07 13.61
N VAL A 3 -19.63 -14.79 14.00
CA VAL A 3 -20.55 -13.81 13.43
C VAL A 3 -19.76 -12.63 12.86
N VAL A 4 -20.39 -11.88 11.98
CA VAL A 4 -19.76 -10.63 11.48
C VAL A 4 -19.64 -9.66 12.67
N PRO A 5 -18.45 -9.14 12.99
CA PRO A 5 -18.27 -8.25 14.14
C PRO A 5 -19.19 -7.04 14.09
N PRO A 6 -19.67 -6.52 15.22
CA PRO A 6 -20.47 -5.29 15.26
C PRO A 6 -19.61 -4.08 14.84
N LEU A 7 -20.25 -3.07 14.23
CA LEU A 7 -19.59 -1.88 13.71
C LEU A 7 -19.62 -0.67 14.68
N ASP A 8 -20.48 -0.71 15.69
CA ASP A 8 -20.73 0.44 16.57
C ASP A 8 -19.97 0.35 17.92
N ALA A 9 -18.89 -0.43 17.93
CA ALA A 9 -18.11 -0.66 19.13
C ALA A 9 -16.75 0.02 19.06
N ARG A 10 -16.21 0.38 20.22
CA ARG A 10 -14.80 0.75 20.35
C ARG A 10 -13.96 -0.53 20.39
N ALA A 11 -13.04 -0.67 19.44
CA ALA A 11 -12.22 -1.86 19.33
C ALA A 11 -10.82 -1.69 19.94
N ILE A 12 -10.24 -0.48 19.90
CA ILE A 12 -8.85 -0.24 20.25
C ILE A 12 -8.74 0.32 21.68
N PRO A 13 -7.96 -0.33 22.58
CA PRO A 13 -7.67 0.22 23.90
C PRO A 13 -6.96 1.57 23.83
N ASP A 14 -7.24 2.46 24.80
CA ASP A 14 -6.74 3.85 24.82
C ASP A 14 -5.23 3.98 24.66
N ALA A 15 -4.45 3.12 25.29
CA ALA A 15 -3.00 3.16 25.22
C ALA A 15 -2.51 2.82 23.79
N ALA A 16 -3.01 1.73 23.23
CA ALA A 16 -2.67 1.29 21.86
C ALA A 16 -3.14 2.32 20.81
N HIS A 17 -4.32 2.91 21.02
CA HIS A 17 -4.85 3.96 20.14
C HIS A 17 -3.94 5.20 20.12
N ARG A 18 -3.51 5.70 21.29
CA ARG A 18 -2.58 6.85 21.36
C ARG A 18 -1.22 6.54 20.72
N GLU A 19 -0.70 5.34 20.97
CA GLU A 19 0.59 4.91 20.41
C GLU A 19 0.55 4.84 18.88
N ALA A 20 -0.51 4.29 18.32
CA ALA A 20 -0.69 4.20 16.87
C ALA A 20 -0.85 5.59 16.24
N LEU A 21 -1.63 6.48 16.83
CA LEU A 21 -1.77 7.86 16.36
C LEU A 21 -0.43 8.62 16.38
N ALA A 22 0.37 8.46 17.42
CA ALA A 22 1.69 9.07 17.50
C ALA A 22 2.62 8.54 16.39
N ALA A 23 2.63 7.23 16.15
CA ALA A 23 3.44 6.64 15.09
C ALA A 23 3.00 7.09 13.68
N LEU A 24 1.69 7.24 13.45
CA LEU A 24 1.15 7.77 12.19
C LEU A 24 1.52 9.25 11.99
N ALA A 25 1.47 10.05 13.04
CA ALA A 25 1.88 11.46 12.99
C ALA A 25 3.39 11.60 12.67
N ASP A 26 4.23 10.78 13.29
CA ASP A 26 5.67 10.72 13.00
C ASP A 26 5.95 10.33 11.55
N LEU A 27 5.23 9.33 11.03
CA LEU A 27 5.34 8.91 9.63
C LEU A 27 4.89 10.02 8.67
N THR A 28 3.78 10.67 8.97
CA THR A 28 3.25 11.79 8.17
C THR A 28 4.26 12.94 8.13
N GLY A 29 4.85 13.28 9.28
CA GLY A 29 5.91 14.31 9.35
C GLY A 29 7.17 13.93 8.57
N ALA A 30 7.59 12.66 8.61
CA ALA A 30 8.73 12.19 7.83
C ALA A 30 8.42 12.22 6.32
N ALA A 31 7.22 11.79 5.93
CA ALA A 31 6.79 11.71 4.53
C ALA A 31 6.57 13.09 3.88
N ALA A 32 6.37 14.15 4.66
CA ALA A 32 6.19 15.51 4.13
C ALA A 32 7.36 16.01 3.27
N ARG A 33 8.55 15.39 3.40
CA ARG A 33 9.73 15.69 2.58
C ARG A 33 9.79 14.93 1.26
N LEU A 34 8.95 13.93 1.07
CA LEU A 34 8.88 13.17 -0.17
C LEU A 34 8.07 13.97 -1.20
N GLY A 35 8.56 14.03 -2.43
CA GLY A 35 7.82 14.62 -3.55
C GLY A 35 6.59 13.79 -3.94
N ASP A 36 6.63 12.48 -3.64
CA ASP A 36 5.52 11.55 -3.84
C ASP A 36 5.47 10.54 -2.68
N PRO A 37 4.43 10.54 -1.83
CA PRO A 37 4.30 9.56 -0.75
C PRO A 37 4.15 8.12 -1.26
N ASP A 38 3.79 7.90 -2.53
CA ASP A 38 3.73 6.57 -3.14
C ASP A 38 5.07 6.02 -3.58
N LEU A 39 6.14 6.80 -3.48
CA LEU A 39 7.49 6.34 -3.78
C LEU A 39 7.81 4.98 -3.14
N PHE A 40 7.31 4.74 -1.91
CA PHE A 40 7.50 3.48 -1.18
C PHE A 40 6.52 2.36 -1.57
N HIS A 41 5.51 2.64 -2.37
CA HIS A 41 4.58 1.64 -2.92
C HIS A 41 5.05 1.04 -4.23
N ARG A 42 5.68 1.85 -5.08
CA ARG A 42 6.14 1.45 -6.40
C ARG A 42 7.08 0.23 -6.39
N PRO A 43 8.03 0.09 -5.44
CA PRO A 43 8.87 -1.11 -5.36
C PRO A 43 8.09 -2.39 -5.05
N ARG A 44 6.98 -2.31 -4.33
CA ARG A 44 6.10 -3.47 -4.08
C ARG A 44 5.34 -3.91 -5.30
N LEU A 45 4.84 -2.96 -6.08
CA LEU A 45 4.29 -3.22 -7.41
C LEU A 45 5.36 -3.89 -8.29
N ARG A 46 6.62 -3.46 -8.22
CA ARG A 46 7.76 -4.12 -8.87
C ARG A 46 7.91 -5.58 -8.44
N ARG A 47 7.86 -5.90 -7.14
CA ARG A 47 7.98 -7.30 -6.67
C ARG A 47 6.83 -8.17 -7.13
N LEU A 48 5.61 -7.62 -7.17
CA LEU A 48 4.45 -8.30 -7.73
C LEU A 48 4.62 -8.56 -9.24
N LEU A 49 5.16 -7.60 -9.97
CA LEU A 49 5.50 -7.72 -11.38
C LEU A 49 6.59 -8.76 -11.62
N HIS A 50 7.61 -8.83 -10.74
CA HIS A 50 8.70 -9.80 -10.83
C HIS A 50 8.27 -11.24 -10.59
N ARG A 51 7.43 -11.48 -9.61
CA ARG A 51 6.92 -12.82 -9.33
C ARG A 51 6.08 -13.39 -10.47
N ARG A 52 5.63 -12.55 -11.42
CA ARG A 52 4.65 -12.89 -12.44
C ARG A 52 5.19 -12.86 -13.88
N HIS A 53 6.48 -13.09 -14.11
CA HIS A 53 7.09 -13.12 -15.44
C HIS A 53 6.96 -11.82 -16.29
N LEU A 54 6.57 -10.71 -15.69
CA LEU A 54 6.57 -9.40 -16.32
C LEU A 54 7.89 -8.65 -16.10
N ALA A 55 8.95 -9.38 -15.89
CA ALA A 55 10.30 -9.00 -15.50
C ALA A 55 11.06 -8.14 -16.54
N GLY A 56 10.38 -7.38 -17.35
CA GLY A 56 10.99 -6.48 -18.33
C GLY A 56 10.29 -5.13 -18.44
N THR A 57 9.21 -4.91 -17.66
CA THR A 57 8.41 -3.69 -17.78
C THR A 57 8.69 -2.76 -16.61
N ASP A 58 9.19 -1.56 -16.91
CA ASP A 58 9.38 -0.49 -15.94
C ASP A 58 8.05 0.02 -15.39
N PRO A 59 7.93 0.27 -14.06
CA PRO A 59 6.78 0.95 -13.50
C PRO A 59 6.51 2.34 -14.07
N GLU A 60 7.54 3.08 -14.53
CA GLU A 60 7.36 4.38 -15.16
C GLU A 60 7.01 4.27 -16.64
N GLN A 61 7.65 3.38 -17.39
CA GLN A 61 7.19 3.00 -18.72
C GLN A 61 5.80 2.35 -18.67
N LEU A 62 5.49 1.60 -17.62
CA LEU A 62 4.16 1.09 -17.39
C LEU A 62 3.19 2.26 -17.13
N ALA A 63 3.53 3.25 -16.33
CA ALA A 63 2.69 4.42 -16.13
C ALA A 63 2.48 5.22 -17.42
N GLU A 64 3.52 5.37 -18.26
CA GLU A 64 3.41 5.96 -19.61
C GLU A 64 2.66 5.04 -20.59
N GLN A 65 2.91 3.74 -20.54
CA GLN A 65 2.18 2.74 -21.36
C GLN A 65 0.75 2.53 -20.88
N LEU A 66 0.46 2.74 -19.59
CA LEU A 66 -0.88 2.74 -18.99
C LEU A 66 -1.77 3.84 -19.55
N ALA A 67 -1.19 4.98 -19.88
CA ALA A 67 -1.92 6.05 -20.56
C ALA A 67 -2.28 5.69 -22.00
N THR A 68 -1.68 4.66 -22.58
CA THR A 68 -1.82 4.29 -24.00
C THR A 68 -2.31 2.85 -24.24
N ALA A 69 -2.27 1.95 -23.27
CA ALA A 69 -2.63 0.54 -23.42
C ALA A 69 -3.60 0.06 -22.31
N ALA A 70 -4.89 0.32 -22.52
CA ALA A 70 -5.98 -0.15 -21.66
C ALA A 70 -6.09 -1.69 -21.53
N GLU A 71 -5.28 -2.45 -22.22
CA GLU A 71 -5.37 -3.91 -22.31
C GLU A 71 -4.33 -4.69 -21.46
N SER A 72 -3.36 -4.02 -20.84
CA SER A 72 -2.40 -4.72 -19.98
C SER A 72 -3.02 -5.01 -18.60
N ARG A 73 -3.17 -6.30 -18.27
CA ARG A 73 -3.77 -6.78 -17.00
C ARG A 73 -3.03 -6.28 -15.73
N VAL A 74 -1.77 -5.94 -15.85
CA VAL A 74 -0.97 -5.35 -14.75
C VAL A 74 -1.28 -3.88 -14.61
N ALA A 75 -1.52 -3.22 -15.73
CA ALA A 75 -1.97 -1.87 -15.83
C ALA A 75 -3.27 -1.63 -15.05
N ALA A 76 -4.22 -2.53 -15.16
CA ALA A 76 -5.50 -2.44 -14.46
C ALA A 76 -5.33 -2.46 -12.93
N GLY A 77 -4.44 -3.31 -12.39
CA GLY A 77 -4.16 -3.35 -10.94
C GLY A 77 -3.53 -2.05 -10.41
N LEU A 78 -2.64 -1.44 -11.18
CA LEU A 78 -2.05 -0.13 -10.88
C LEU A 78 -3.07 0.99 -11.00
N LEU A 79 -3.92 0.96 -12.03
CA LEU A 79 -4.99 1.93 -12.24
C LEU A 79 -6.03 1.92 -11.13
N ALA A 80 -6.33 0.76 -10.53
CA ALA A 80 -7.28 0.71 -9.42
C ALA A 80 -6.70 1.31 -8.13
N VAL A 81 -5.46 1.02 -7.80
CA VAL A 81 -4.77 1.69 -6.68
C VAL A 81 -4.67 3.19 -6.97
N HIS A 82 -4.40 3.56 -8.21
CA HIS A 82 -4.32 4.95 -8.64
C HIS A 82 -5.70 5.65 -8.67
N SER A 83 -6.77 4.96 -9.09
CA SER A 83 -8.13 5.52 -9.10
C SER A 83 -8.68 5.72 -7.70
N VAL A 84 -8.51 4.76 -6.79
CA VAL A 84 -8.86 4.93 -5.37
C VAL A 84 -8.09 6.11 -4.76
N ARG A 85 -6.85 6.31 -5.16
CA ARG A 85 -6.02 7.40 -4.71
C ARG A 85 -6.45 8.76 -5.30
N ALA A 86 -6.81 8.80 -6.56
CA ALA A 86 -7.38 9.99 -7.19
C ALA A 86 -8.70 10.39 -6.51
N GLU A 87 -9.56 9.42 -6.23
CA GLU A 87 -10.82 9.63 -5.52
C GLU A 87 -10.60 10.14 -4.09
N LEU A 88 -9.61 9.60 -3.36
CA LEU A 88 -9.20 10.11 -2.05
C LEU A 88 -8.65 11.54 -2.11
N ALA A 89 -7.93 11.89 -3.16
CA ALA A 89 -7.40 13.23 -3.37
C ALA A 89 -8.47 14.24 -3.78
N GLU A 90 -9.48 13.82 -4.56
CA GLU A 90 -10.61 14.65 -4.97
C GLU A 90 -11.59 14.95 -3.83
N GLN A 91 -11.68 14.05 -2.84
CA GLN A 91 -12.60 14.19 -1.69
C GLN A 91 -11.86 13.99 -0.35
N PRO A 92 -10.96 14.92 0.02
CA PRO A 92 -10.23 14.82 1.29
C PRO A 92 -11.17 14.73 2.48
N GLY A 93 -10.89 13.84 3.40
CA GLY A 93 -11.69 13.65 4.62
C GLY A 93 -12.95 12.80 4.41
N ARG A 94 -13.16 12.25 3.22
CA ARG A 94 -14.28 11.37 2.93
C ARG A 94 -13.81 9.99 2.48
N ARG A 95 -14.35 8.96 3.11
CA ARG A 95 -14.15 7.57 2.69
C ARG A 95 -14.77 7.36 1.31
N PRO A 96 -14.05 6.72 0.36
CA PRO A 96 -14.62 6.30 -0.92
C PRO A 96 -15.83 5.39 -0.74
N CYS A 97 -16.78 5.46 -1.66
CA CYS A 97 -17.95 4.60 -1.64
C CYS A 97 -17.64 3.24 -2.29
N PHE A 98 -17.52 2.20 -1.47
CA PHE A 98 -17.25 0.85 -1.93
C PHE A 98 -18.55 0.04 -2.07
N THR A 99 -19.42 0.44 -3.01
CA THR A 99 -20.58 -0.39 -3.38
C THR A 99 -20.14 -1.79 -3.77
N PRO A 100 -21.05 -2.81 -3.79
CA PRO A 100 -20.67 -4.14 -4.24
C PRO A 100 -19.97 -4.16 -5.60
N ASP A 101 -20.41 -3.32 -6.53
CA ASP A 101 -19.84 -3.26 -7.88
C ASP A 101 -18.48 -2.56 -7.87
N ALA A 102 -18.33 -1.42 -7.17
CA ALA A 102 -17.04 -0.74 -6.99
C ALA A 102 -16.01 -1.65 -6.28
N LEU A 103 -16.45 -2.42 -5.28
CA LEU A 103 -15.59 -3.39 -4.60
C LEU A 103 -15.17 -4.53 -5.54
N ALA A 104 -16.07 -4.99 -6.41
CA ALA A 104 -15.80 -5.99 -7.43
C ALA A 104 -14.78 -5.47 -8.46
N ASP A 105 -14.94 -4.24 -8.94
CA ASP A 105 -14.03 -3.60 -9.88
C ASP A 105 -12.64 -3.42 -9.25
N LEU A 106 -12.57 -2.96 -8.01
CA LEU A 106 -11.31 -2.82 -7.28
C LEU A 106 -10.62 -4.17 -7.08
N HIS A 107 -11.39 -5.23 -6.73
CA HIS A 107 -10.83 -6.58 -6.64
C HIS A 107 -10.30 -7.07 -7.98
N ALA A 108 -11.08 -6.90 -9.07
CA ALA A 108 -10.65 -7.27 -10.42
C ALA A 108 -9.33 -6.62 -10.78
N ALA A 109 -9.19 -5.34 -10.46
CA ALA A 109 -7.99 -4.58 -10.67
C ALA A 109 -6.81 -5.06 -9.80
N LEU A 110 -7.04 -5.26 -8.49
CA LEU A 110 -6.01 -5.72 -7.54
C LEU A 110 -5.43 -7.08 -7.90
N VAL A 111 -6.22 -7.97 -8.50
CA VAL A 111 -5.82 -9.34 -8.86
C VAL A 111 -5.63 -9.53 -10.37
N ALA A 112 -5.66 -8.48 -11.15
CA ALA A 112 -5.50 -8.55 -12.60
C ALA A 112 -4.22 -9.30 -12.96
N GLY A 113 -4.35 -10.32 -13.83
CA GLY A 113 -3.23 -11.16 -14.26
C GLY A 113 -2.78 -12.21 -13.23
N ASP A 114 -3.48 -12.41 -12.10
CA ASP A 114 -3.23 -13.53 -11.20
C ASP A 114 -3.80 -14.83 -11.78
N PRO A 115 -2.96 -15.78 -12.25
CA PRO A 115 -3.45 -17.01 -12.86
C PRO A 115 -4.18 -17.92 -11.87
N ASN A 116 -4.00 -17.70 -10.57
CA ASN A 116 -4.65 -18.49 -9.52
C ASN A 116 -6.05 -17.96 -9.19
N ILE A 117 -6.45 -16.82 -9.75
CA ILE A 117 -7.78 -16.22 -9.52
C ILE A 117 -8.60 -16.28 -10.81
N PRO A 118 -9.47 -17.28 -10.96
CA PRO A 118 -10.18 -17.53 -12.21
C PRO A 118 -11.28 -16.50 -12.50
N SER A 119 -11.72 -15.76 -11.49
CA SER A 119 -12.85 -14.81 -11.60
C SER A 119 -12.52 -13.49 -10.91
N PRO A 120 -11.63 -12.64 -11.49
CA PRO A 120 -11.38 -11.31 -10.96
C PRO A 120 -12.69 -10.50 -10.83
N GLY A 121 -12.93 -9.90 -9.67
CA GLY A 121 -14.16 -9.16 -9.37
C GLY A 121 -15.38 -10.01 -9.04
N GLY A 122 -15.34 -11.31 -9.31
CA GLY A 122 -16.45 -12.20 -9.01
C GLY A 122 -16.61 -12.49 -7.52
N PHE A 123 -17.78 -12.20 -6.95
CA PHE A 123 -18.10 -12.65 -5.60
C PHE A 123 -18.15 -14.17 -5.54
N ARG A 124 -17.72 -14.73 -4.40
CA ARG A 124 -17.76 -16.19 -4.19
C ARG A 124 -19.18 -16.75 -4.31
N ARG A 125 -19.29 -17.93 -4.91
CA ARG A 125 -20.54 -18.65 -5.12
C ARG A 125 -20.69 -19.86 -4.20
N SER A 126 -19.69 -20.15 -3.39
CA SER A 126 -19.65 -21.23 -2.41
C SER A 126 -19.33 -20.71 -1.02
N LYS A 127 -19.57 -21.52 0.01
CA LYS A 127 -19.11 -21.24 1.37
C LYS A 127 -17.58 -21.19 1.35
N ALA A 128 -17.01 -20.11 1.89
CA ALA A 128 -15.56 -19.99 2.01
C ALA A 128 -15.06 -20.73 3.26
N ARG A 129 -13.84 -21.28 3.13
CA ARG A 129 -13.08 -21.91 4.22
C ARG A 129 -11.73 -21.26 4.27
N VAL A 130 -11.32 -20.85 5.45
CA VAL A 130 -9.97 -20.32 5.70
C VAL A 130 -9.19 -21.39 6.44
N THR A 131 -8.11 -21.87 5.84
CA THR A 131 -7.20 -22.83 6.49
C THR A 131 -6.11 -22.06 7.19
N TRP A 132 -5.95 -22.32 8.47
CA TRP A 132 -4.93 -21.73 9.31
C TRP A 132 -3.57 -22.43 9.16
N PRO A 133 -2.47 -21.80 9.59
CA PRO A 133 -1.15 -22.41 9.54
C PRO A 133 -1.05 -23.73 10.32
N ASP A 134 -1.85 -23.92 11.37
CA ASP A 134 -1.94 -25.13 12.20
C ASP A 134 -2.88 -26.21 11.61
N GLY A 135 -3.43 -25.97 10.40
CA GLY A 135 -4.34 -26.88 9.70
C GLY A 135 -5.79 -26.77 10.12
N ARG A 136 -6.15 -25.94 11.11
CA ARG A 136 -7.57 -25.68 11.45
C ARG A 136 -8.29 -25.03 10.27
N VAL A 137 -9.53 -25.43 10.05
CA VAL A 137 -10.40 -24.86 9.02
C VAL A 137 -11.53 -24.10 9.68
N VAL A 138 -11.60 -22.80 9.40
CA VAL A 138 -12.70 -21.93 9.83
C VAL A 138 -13.65 -21.71 8.66
N ILE A 139 -14.93 -21.96 8.88
CA ILE A 139 -15.97 -21.67 7.90
C ILE A 139 -16.38 -20.21 8.03
N VAL A 140 -16.35 -19.49 6.93
CA VAL A 140 -16.82 -18.09 6.88
C VAL A 140 -18.31 -18.05 7.19
N PRO A 141 -18.77 -17.19 8.13
CA PRO A 141 -20.15 -17.21 8.61
C PRO A 141 -21.18 -16.76 7.58
N VAL A 142 -20.78 -15.90 6.64
CA VAL A 142 -21.70 -15.30 5.65
C VAL A 142 -21.95 -16.27 4.49
N ALA A 143 -23.21 -16.55 4.16
CA ALA A 143 -23.57 -17.37 3.03
C ALA A 143 -23.34 -16.62 1.68
N PRO A 144 -23.02 -17.33 0.59
CA PRO A 144 -22.90 -16.71 -0.73
C PRO A 144 -24.26 -16.22 -1.27
N GLY A 145 -24.22 -15.35 -2.28
CA GLY A 145 -25.41 -14.83 -2.94
C GLY A 145 -25.96 -13.56 -2.32
N ALA A 146 -27.27 -13.47 -2.11
CA ALA A 146 -27.94 -12.25 -1.64
C ALA A 146 -27.47 -11.81 -0.25
N GLU A 147 -27.29 -12.75 0.66
CA GLU A 147 -26.78 -12.47 2.02
C GLU A 147 -25.41 -11.79 1.97
N LEU A 148 -24.47 -12.34 1.17
CA LEU A 148 -23.16 -11.76 0.99
C LEU A 148 -23.24 -10.32 0.47
N ARG A 149 -24.05 -10.07 -0.55
CA ARG A 149 -24.24 -8.73 -1.12
C ARG A 149 -24.81 -7.76 -0.08
N THR A 150 -25.79 -8.18 0.69
CA THR A 150 -26.38 -7.38 1.77
C THR A 150 -25.34 -7.02 2.85
N HIS A 151 -24.45 -7.95 3.20
CA HIS A 151 -23.38 -7.65 4.16
C HIS A 151 -22.38 -6.63 3.60
N VAL A 152 -22.00 -6.70 2.32
CA VAL A 152 -21.14 -5.72 1.66
C VAL A 152 -21.83 -4.35 1.61
N GLU A 153 -23.10 -4.28 1.27
CA GLU A 153 -23.88 -3.03 1.24
C GLU A 153 -23.95 -2.38 2.62
N ARG A 154 -24.22 -3.15 3.68
CA ARG A 154 -24.25 -2.67 5.07
C ARG A 154 -22.87 -2.18 5.52
N TRP A 155 -21.81 -2.90 5.20
CA TRP A 155 -20.43 -2.52 5.49
C TRP A 155 -20.07 -1.18 4.82
N ASN A 156 -20.45 -1.01 3.55
CA ASN A 156 -20.23 0.24 2.82
C ASN A 156 -21.04 1.39 3.41
N ALA A 157 -22.34 1.21 3.64
CA ALA A 157 -23.22 2.21 4.21
C ALA A 157 -22.73 2.68 5.59
N TRP A 158 -22.30 1.75 6.45
CA TRP A 158 -21.72 2.11 7.72
C TRP A 158 -20.43 2.93 7.56
N GLY A 159 -19.51 2.50 6.70
CA GLY A 159 -18.21 3.16 6.50
C GLY A 159 -18.33 4.59 5.99
N THR A 160 -19.43 4.91 5.26
CA THR A 160 -19.69 6.27 4.78
C THR A 160 -20.42 7.15 5.79
N ALA A 161 -21.05 6.58 6.81
CA ALA A 161 -21.88 7.28 7.79
C ALA A 161 -21.31 7.24 9.22
N THR A 162 -20.27 6.46 9.49
CA THR A 162 -19.74 6.27 10.85
C THR A 162 -19.17 7.54 11.44
N VAL A 163 -19.42 7.73 12.73
CA VAL A 163 -18.84 8.79 13.57
C VAL A 163 -17.79 8.22 14.55
N SER A 164 -17.43 6.95 14.41
CA SER A 164 -16.39 6.31 15.21
C SER A 164 -15.03 7.00 15.02
N ALA A 165 -14.16 6.91 16.04
CA ALA A 165 -12.80 7.39 15.89
C ALA A 165 -12.14 6.73 14.64
N PRO A 166 -11.43 7.47 13.79
CA PRO A 166 -10.97 6.97 12.48
C PRO A 166 -10.16 5.68 12.56
N LEU A 167 -9.31 5.53 13.57
CA LEU A 167 -8.49 4.33 13.73
C LEU A 167 -9.35 3.11 14.11
N ASP A 168 -10.35 3.29 14.99
CA ASP A 168 -11.32 2.25 15.33
C ASP A 168 -12.18 1.88 14.12
N ALA A 169 -12.61 2.89 13.35
CA ALA A 169 -13.38 2.66 12.12
C ALA A 169 -12.60 1.81 11.11
N ALA A 170 -11.33 2.12 10.87
CA ALA A 170 -10.48 1.33 9.98
C ALA A 170 -10.28 -0.11 10.50
N ALA A 171 -10.06 -0.29 11.81
CA ALA A 171 -9.93 -1.62 12.42
C ALA A 171 -11.21 -2.46 12.24
N LEU A 172 -12.37 -1.88 12.53
CA LEU A 172 -13.66 -2.56 12.43
C LEU A 172 -14.04 -2.86 10.98
N ALA A 173 -13.82 -1.91 10.07
CA ALA A 173 -14.05 -2.11 8.63
C ALA A 173 -13.21 -3.27 8.09
N MET A 174 -11.94 -3.35 8.49
CA MET A 174 -11.03 -4.42 8.09
C MET A 174 -11.48 -5.78 8.65
N ALA A 175 -11.82 -5.87 9.95
CA ALA A 175 -12.32 -7.09 10.56
C ALA A 175 -13.58 -7.60 9.87
N GLN A 176 -14.53 -6.70 9.62
CA GLN A 176 -15.77 -7.07 8.93
C GLN A 176 -15.53 -7.58 7.53
N LEU A 177 -14.72 -6.89 6.72
CA LEU A 177 -14.46 -7.31 5.34
C LEU A 177 -13.77 -8.68 5.30
N LEU A 178 -12.82 -8.93 6.21
CA LEU A 178 -12.18 -10.23 6.36
C LEU A 178 -13.18 -11.33 6.75
N THR A 179 -14.15 -11.02 7.60
CA THR A 179 -15.18 -11.96 8.07
C THR A 179 -16.28 -12.17 7.02
N ILE A 180 -16.70 -11.13 6.30
CA ILE A 180 -17.63 -11.24 5.16
C ILE A 180 -17.01 -12.11 4.07
N HIS A 181 -15.70 -11.92 3.81
CA HIS A 181 -14.91 -12.70 2.87
C HIS A 181 -15.54 -12.76 1.48
N PRO A 182 -15.75 -11.62 0.81
CA PRO A 182 -16.61 -11.55 -0.36
C PRO A 182 -16.10 -12.28 -1.60
N PHE A 183 -14.79 -12.50 -1.72
CA PHE A 183 -14.17 -13.08 -2.90
C PHE A 183 -13.65 -14.50 -2.67
N PRO A 184 -13.44 -15.28 -3.74
CA PRO A 184 -12.81 -16.61 -3.62
C PRO A 184 -11.37 -16.57 -3.09
N ASP A 185 -10.63 -15.46 -3.37
CA ASP A 185 -9.26 -15.22 -2.92
C ASP A 185 -9.01 -13.71 -2.78
N ALA A 186 -7.80 -13.32 -2.34
CA ALA A 186 -7.31 -11.95 -2.18
C ALA A 186 -8.07 -11.08 -1.16
N ASN A 187 -8.96 -11.63 -0.34
CA ASN A 187 -9.69 -10.87 0.67
C ASN A 187 -8.76 -10.17 1.66
N GLY A 188 -7.65 -10.80 2.05
CA GLY A 188 -6.65 -10.19 2.91
C GLY A 188 -5.95 -8.99 2.24
N ARG A 189 -5.59 -9.09 0.96
CA ARG A 189 -5.00 -7.98 0.18
C ARG A 189 -5.98 -6.81 0.07
N MET A 190 -7.25 -7.11 -0.22
CA MET A 190 -8.33 -6.12 -0.26
C MET A 190 -8.50 -5.41 1.08
N ALA A 191 -8.65 -6.17 2.16
CA ALA A 191 -8.90 -5.60 3.48
C ALA A 191 -7.74 -4.70 3.95
N ARG A 192 -6.48 -5.08 3.70
CA ARG A 192 -5.31 -4.25 4.04
C ARG A 192 -5.21 -2.99 3.18
N LEU A 193 -5.55 -3.07 1.89
CA LEU A 193 -5.63 -1.90 1.01
C LEU A 193 -6.69 -0.92 1.52
N LEU A 194 -7.91 -1.41 1.75
CA LEU A 194 -9.03 -0.58 2.17
C LEU A 194 -8.84 -0.01 3.58
N GLY A 195 -8.24 -0.76 4.51
CA GLY A 195 -7.87 -0.24 5.82
C GLY A 195 -6.89 0.95 5.74
N GLN A 196 -5.93 0.91 4.81
CA GLN A 196 -5.07 2.07 4.57
C GLN A 196 -5.83 3.24 3.90
N CYS A 197 -6.74 2.94 2.96
CA CYS A 197 -7.60 3.96 2.35
C CYS A 197 -8.43 4.69 3.41
N ASP A 198 -8.96 3.98 4.40
CA ASP A 198 -9.70 4.56 5.51
C ASP A 198 -8.83 5.51 6.35
N LEU A 199 -7.56 5.16 6.61
CA LEU A 199 -6.62 6.03 7.31
C LEU A 199 -6.22 7.27 6.50
N VAL A 200 -6.07 7.12 5.17
CA VAL A 200 -5.80 8.25 4.26
C VAL A 200 -7.01 9.19 4.18
N ALA A 201 -8.22 8.63 4.02
CA ALA A 201 -9.46 9.41 4.01
C ALA A 201 -9.67 10.20 5.30
N ALA A 202 -9.26 9.63 6.42
CA ALA A 202 -9.30 10.28 7.72
C ALA A 202 -8.19 11.33 7.96
N GLY A 203 -7.28 11.52 7.00
CA GLY A 203 -6.15 12.44 7.12
C GLY A 203 -5.05 11.97 8.08
N LEU A 204 -5.06 10.71 8.48
CA LEU A 204 -4.04 10.11 9.36
C LEU A 204 -2.79 9.67 8.60
N LEU A 205 -2.88 9.52 7.29
CA LEU A 205 -1.77 9.18 6.39
C LEU A 205 -1.83 10.06 5.13
N PRO A 206 -0.68 10.50 4.60
CA PRO A 206 -0.63 11.24 3.33
C PRO A 206 -0.76 10.34 2.10
N GLY A 207 -0.70 9.03 2.26
CA GLY A 207 -0.76 8.02 1.20
C GLY A 207 -0.68 6.61 1.77
N LEU A 208 -0.63 5.61 0.89
CA LEU A 208 -0.64 4.19 1.27
C LEU A 208 0.78 3.75 1.73
N LEU A 209 1.26 4.21 2.87
CA LEU A 209 2.64 4.05 3.33
C LEU A 209 2.89 2.83 4.22
N LEU A 210 1.85 2.25 4.83
CA LEU A 210 2.02 1.13 5.77
C LEU A 210 2.35 -0.19 5.07
N ASP A 211 3.28 -0.96 5.63
CA ASP A 211 3.62 -2.31 5.16
C ASP A 211 2.80 -3.40 5.86
N LEU A 212 1.48 -3.30 5.80
CA LEU A 212 0.61 -4.34 6.36
C LEU A 212 0.77 -5.70 5.65
N ASP A 213 1.16 -5.69 4.37
CA ASP A 213 1.43 -6.91 3.61
C ASP A 213 2.73 -7.62 4.03
N GLY A 214 3.69 -6.89 4.58
CA GLY A 214 4.88 -7.47 5.20
C GLY A 214 4.63 -7.89 6.65
N TRP A 215 3.84 -7.10 7.40
CA TRP A 215 3.55 -7.34 8.82
C TRP A 215 2.69 -8.60 9.05
N VAL A 216 1.57 -8.73 8.34
CA VAL A 216 0.60 -9.82 8.56
C VAL A 216 1.21 -11.21 8.38
N PRO A 217 2.01 -11.51 7.33
CA PRO A 217 2.67 -12.81 7.23
C PRO A 217 3.61 -13.12 8.40
N ALA A 218 4.31 -12.11 8.94
CA ALA A 218 5.21 -12.29 10.08
C ALA A 218 4.45 -12.53 11.40
N HIS A 219 3.20 -12.09 11.50
CA HIS A 219 2.33 -12.20 12.70
C HIS A 219 1.05 -13.00 12.41
N ARG A 220 1.11 -13.94 11.46
CA ARG A 220 -0.06 -14.62 10.91
C ARG A 220 -0.95 -15.28 11.94
N ILE A 221 -0.36 -16.02 12.88
CA ILE A 221 -1.12 -16.77 13.89
C ILE A 221 -1.91 -15.78 14.77
N GLU A 222 -1.25 -14.78 15.29
CA GLU A 222 -1.86 -13.79 16.17
C GLU A 222 -2.95 -12.98 15.46
N HIS A 223 -2.69 -12.55 14.21
CA HIS A 223 -3.68 -11.87 13.38
C HIS A 223 -4.95 -12.71 13.19
N ASP A 224 -4.78 -13.99 12.83
CA ASP A 224 -5.90 -14.87 12.54
C ASP A 224 -6.68 -15.22 13.83
N GLU A 225 -5.98 -15.43 14.98
CA GLU A 225 -6.62 -15.62 16.28
C GLU A 225 -7.41 -14.40 16.74
N ALA A 226 -6.87 -13.19 16.56
CA ALA A 226 -7.56 -11.96 16.90
C ALA A 226 -8.81 -11.75 16.03
N LEU A 227 -8.76 -12.13 14.76
CA LEU A 227 -9.92 -12.06 13.87
C LEU A 227 -11.03 -13.02 14.31
N VAL A 228 -10.68 -14.23 14.77
CA VAL A 228 -11.67 -15.17 15.31
C VAL A 228 -12.25 -14.66 16.62
N ALA A 229 -11.42 -14.14 17.53
CA ALA A 229 -11.89 -13.52 18.76
C ALA A 229 -12.88 -12.38 18.47
N ALA A 230 -12.60 -11.54 17.45
CA ALA A 230 -13.53 -10.50 17.01
C ALA A 230 -14.87 -11.08 16.51
N SER A 231 -14.84 -12.21 15.79
CA SER A 231 -16.05 -12.92 15.33
C SER A 231 -16.84 -13.57 16.47
N ASP A 232 -16.20 -13.76 17.63
CA ASP A 232 -16.83 -14.26 18.85
C ASP A 232 -17.21 -13.13 19.82
N GLY A 233 -16.98 -11.87 19.44
CA GLY A 233 -17.35 -10.66 20.18
C GLY A 233 -16.23 -9.99 20.98
N GLU A 234 -15.02 -10.54 20.97
CA GLU A 234 -13.83 -9.98 21.65
C GLU A 234 -13.09 -8.97 20.77
N LEU A 235 -13.74 -7.84 20.49
CA LEU A 235 -13.21 -6.81 19.57
C LEU A 235 -11.91 -6.17 20.05
N SER A 236 -11.66 -6.07 21.34
CA SER A 236 -10.46 -5.45 21.90
C SER A 236 -9.19 -6.17 21.47
N ARG A 237 -9.21 -7.50 21.39
CA ARG A 237 -8.06 -8.29 20.93
C ARG A 237 -7.72 -7.97 19.46
N TRP A 238 -8.71 -7.84 18.59
CA TRP A 238 -8.51 -7.39 17.23
C TRP A 238 -7.98 -5.96 17.15
N GLY A 239 -8.56 -5.07 17.95
CA GLY A 239 -8.14 -3.67 18.03
C GLY A 239 -6.68 -3.51 18.45
N GLU A 240 -6.23 -4.29 19.46
CA GLU A 240 -4.83 -4.31 19.88
C GLU A 240 -3.89 -4.78 18.76
N VAL A 241 -4.23 -5.87 18.08
CA VAL A 241 -3.42 -6.41 16.98
C VAL A 241 -3.38 -5.44 15.80
N PHE A 242 -4.51 -4.84 15.44
CA PHE A 242 -4.57 -3.83 14.38
C PHE A 242 -3.73 -2.59 14.73
N ALA A 243 -3.90 -2.03 15.93
CA ALA A 243 -3.15 -0.87 16.38
C ALA A 243 -1.64 -1.14 16.43
N ARG A 244 -1.24 -2.34 16.86
CA ARG A 244 0.16 -2.76 16.83
C ARG A 244 0.69 -2.88 15.40
N ALA A 245 -0.06 -3.49 14.48
CA ALA A 245 0.31 -3.56 13.07
C ALA A 245 0.53 -2.16 12.48
N VAL A 246 -0.37 -1.23 12.76
CA VAL A 246 -0.24 0.18 12.35
C VAL A 246 1.00 0.81 12.97
N THR A 247 1.20 0.66 14.28
CA THR A 247 2.33 1.25 15.02
C THR A 247 3.68 0.76 14.48
N GLU A 248 3.86 -0.55 14.39
CA GLU A 248 5.12 -1.15 13.98
C GLU A 248 5.45 -0.86 12.50
N THR A 249 4.44 -0.94 11.63
CA THR A 249 4.64 -0.61 10.21
C THR A 249 4.89 0.89 9.99
N ALA A 250 4.24 1.76 10.75
CA ALA A 250 4.48 3.20 10.70
C ALA A 250 5.90 3.53 11.19
N ARG A 251 6.36 2.96 12.30
CA ARG A 251 7.73 3.15 12.81
C ARG A 251 8.79 2.66 11.83
N HIS A 252 8.61 1.45 11.30
CA HIS A 252 9.50 0.90 10.28
C HIS A 252 9.56 1.81 9.04
N ARG A 253 8.41 2.27 8.56
CA ARG A 253 8.34 3.15 7.41
C ARG A 253 8.94 4.52 7.70
N THR A 254 8.75 5.07 8.90
CA THR A 254 9.37 6.34 9.33
C THR A 254 10.89 6.25 9.28
N ALA A 255 11.48 5.19 9.79
CA ALA A 255 12.93 4.96 9.71
C ALA A 255 13.41 4.89 8.25
N THR A 256 12.70 4.11 7.42
CA THR A 256 13.02 3.95 6.00
C THR A 256 12.93 5.29 5.23
N VAL A 257 11.88 6.08 5.47
CA VAL A 257 11.69 7.40 4.84
C VAL A 257 12.79 8.38 5.27
N ARG A 258 13.12 8.42 6.56
CA ARG A 258 14.18 9.28 7.07
C ARG A 258 15.55 8.91 6.49
N HIS A 259 15.85 7.62 6.42
CA HIS A 259 17.12 7.16 5.83
C HIS A 259 17.20 7.50 4.33
N TYR A 260 16.10 7.29 3.59
CA TYR A 260 16.00 7.71 2.19
C TYR A 260 16.25 9.20 2.02
N GLY A 261 15.61 10.04 2.84
CA GLY A 261 15.79 11.50 2.83
C GLY A 261 17.23 11.90 3.13
N ALA A 262 17.87 11.30 4.12
CA ALA A 262 19.25 11.60 4.48
C ALA A 262 20.24 11.28 3.34
N LEU A 263 20.10 10.12 2.69
CA LEU A 263 20.90 9.75 1.53
C LEU A 263 20.69 10.70 0.34
N LEU A 264 19.45 11.12 0.13
CA LEU A 264 19.12 12.07 -0.94
C LEU A 264 19.72 13.45 -0.65
N ASP A 265 19.59 13.97 0.58
CA ASP A 265 20.18 15.24 1.01
C ASP A 265 21.71 15.22 0.87
N GLU A 266 22.35 14.10 1.23
CA GLU A 266 23.80 13.92 1.06
C GLU A 266 24.21 13.93 -0.41
N ALA A 267 23.47 13.23 -1.27
CA ALA A 267 23.75 13.21 -2.72
C ALA A 267 23.60 14.60 -3.34
N ILE A 268 22.53 15.32 -2.98
CA ILE A 268 22.32 16.71 -3.44
C ILE A 268 23.42 17.64 -2.90
N GLY A 269 23.81 17.50 -1.63
CA GLY A 269 24.88 18.29 -1.02
C GLY A 269 26.22 18.09 -1.71
N ARG A 270 26.56 16.86 -2.10
CA ARG A 270 27.78 16.58 -2.89
C ARG A 270 27.74 17.23 -4.29
N ALA A 271 26.55 17.46 -4.84
CA ALA A 271 26.34 18.10 -6.13
C ALA A 271 26.13 19.63 -6.04
N ALA A 272 26.29 20.27 -4.86
CA ALA A 272 25.97 21.69 -4.65
C ALA A 272 26.74 22.66 -5.58
N GLY A 273 27.95 22.28 -6.06
CA GLY A 273 28.72 23.03 -7.06
C GLY A 273 28.22 22.86 -8.50
N ASP A 274 27.23 22.03 -8.76
CA ASP A 274 26.63 21.77 -10.08
C ASP A 274 25.08 21.83 -9.98
N PRO A 275 24.48 23.00 -10.20
CA PRO A 275 23.04 23.19 -10.08
C PRO A 275 22.22 22.25 -10.98
N ALA A 276 22.74 21.87 -12.14
CA ALA A 276 22.04 20.92 -13.04
C ALA A 276 22.07 19.49 -12.48
N ALA A 277 23.18 19.06 -11.88
CA ALA A 277 23.25 17.74 -11.21
C ALA A 277 22.36 17.72 -9.95
N ALA A 278 22.37 18.78 -9.14
CA ALA A 278 21.47 18.89 -7.98
C ALA A 278 20.00 18.85 -8.39
N ALA A 279 19.62 19.51 -9.50
CA ALA A 279 18.25 19.47 -10.03
C ALA A 279 17.84 18.05 -10.50
N VAL A 280 18.75 17.29 -11.09
CA VAL A 280 18.52 15.87 -11.42
C VAL A 280 18.29 15.05 -10.16
N LEU A 281 19.16 15.17 -9.16
CA LEU A 281 19.05 14.40 -7.91
C LEU A 281 17.79 14.75 -7.12
N ALA A 282 17.36 16.02 -7.12
CA ALA A 282 16.11 16.43 -6.47
C ALA A 282 14.87 15.69 -7.01
N GLN A 283 14.90 15.24 -8.27
CA GLN A 283 13.80 14.46 -8.84
C GLN A 283 13.67 13.06 -8.21
N LEU A 284 14.74 12.56 -7.58
CA LEU A 284 14.70 11.27 -6.87
C LEU A 284 13.82 11.29 -5.61
N ALA A 285 13.37 12.47 -5.16
CA ALA A 285 12.33 12.57 -4.13
C ALA A 285 10.96 12.05 -4.58
N ALA A 286 10.72 11.99 -5.89
CA ALA A 286 9.45 11.54 -6.46
C ALA A 286 9.56 10.22 -7.25
N THR A 287 10.77 9.86 -7.72
CA THR A 287 11.00 8.66 -8.52
C THR A 287 12.36 8.05 -8.21
N PRO A 288 12.48 6.70 -8.09
CA PRO A 288 13.77 6.04 -7.84
C PRO A 288 14.68 5.99 -9.08
N ALA A 289 14.15 6.31 -10.26
CA ALA A 289 14.85 6.23 -11.53
C ALA A 289 14.58 7.46 -12.39
N VAL A 290 15.59 7.92 -13.12
CA VAL A 290 15.49 9.07 -14.01
C VAL A 290 16.04 8.74 -15.39
N SER A 291 15.43 9.33 -16.43
CA SER A 291 15.95 9.29 -17.81
C SER A 291 16.02 10.70 -18.39
N ALA A 292 16.83 10.88 -19.42
CA ALA A 292 16.94 12.18 -20.09
C ALA A 292 15.60 12.65 -20.67
N GLY A 293 14.80 11.73 -21.22
CA GLY A 293 13.48 12.03 -21.75
C GLY A 293 12.53 12.55 -20.67
N TRP A 294 12.46 11.85 -19.54
CA TRP A 294 11.60 12.21 -18.42
C TRP A 294 12.01 13.52 -17.73
N LEU A 295 13.31 13.81 -17.64
CA LEU A 295 13.85 15.01 -17.01
C LEU A 295 13.65 16.29 -17.83
N ARG A 296 13.57 16.21 -19.17
CA ARG A 296 13.43 17.39 -20.04
C ARG A 296 12.26 18.29 -19.70
N GLU A 297 11.18 17.71 -19.20
CA GLU A 297 9.97 18.45 -18.82
C GLU A 297 9.96 18.93 -17.36
N ARG A 298 10.96 18.50 -16.56
CA ARG A 298 10.95 18.66 -15.10
C ARG A 298 12.10 19.48 -14.53
N ILE A 299 13.19 19.64 -15.28
CA ILE A 299 14.32 20.48 -14.89
C ILE A 299 14.62 21.54 -15.95
N PRO A 300 15.07 22.73 -15.54
CA PRO A 300 15.34 23.85 -16.49
C PRO A 300 16.70 23.71 -17.19
N TYR A 301 17.29 22.53 -17.25
CA TYR A 301 18.60 22.25 -17.82
C TYR A 301 18.53 21.15 -18.86
N ASP A 302 19.48 21.12 -19.81
CA ASP A 302 19.69 19.92 -20.62
C ASP A 302 20.12 18.77 -19.70
N PRO A 303 19.36 17.67 -19.63
CA PRO A 303 19.64 16.58 -18.70
C PRO A 303 20.88 15.74 -19.05
N HIS A 304 21.33 15.75 -20.29
CA HIS A 304 22.42 14.86 -20.74
C HIS A 304 23.75 15.11 -20.04
N PRO A 305 24.27 16.35 -19.96
CA PRO A 305 25.56 16.60 -19.30
C PRO A 305 25.57 16.23 -17.80
N PRO A 306 24.58 16.62 -16.99
CA PRO A 306 24.56 16.24 -15.57
C PRO A 306 24.36 14.73 -15.36
N LEU A 307 23.53 14.04 -16.12
CA LEU A 307 23.38 12.58 -16.04
C LEU A 307 24.71 11.88 -16.29
N ALA A 308 25.42 12.24 -17.38
CA ALA A 308 26.71 11.64 -17.69
C ALA A 308 27.79 11.92 -16.62
N ARG A 309 27.74 13.07 -15.91
CA ARG A 309 28.63 13.35 -14.78
C ARG A 309 28.29 12.50 -13.57
N LEU A 310 27.02 12.43 -13.18
CA LEU A 310 26.55 11.65 -12.05
C LEU A 310 26.80 10.15 -12.24
N GLU A 311 26.67 9.65 -13.47
CA GLU A 311 27.00 8.25 -13.80
C GLU A 311 28.50 8.01 -13.70
N ARG A 312 29.36 8.87 -14.29
CA ARG A 312 30.82 8.73 -14.20
C ARG A 312 31.35 8.84 -12.77
N SER A 313 30.72 9.64 -11.92
CA SER A 313 31.10 9.75 -10.50
C SER A 313 30.57 8.60 -9.65
N GLY A 314 29.77 7.67 -10.19
CA GLY A 314 29.18 6.56 -9.48
C GLY A 314 28.02 6.94 -8.56
N VAL A 315 27.53 8.19 -8.58
CA VAL A 315 26.34 8.62 -7.83
C VAL A 315 25.08 7.99 -8.43
N LEU A 316 25.00 7.96 -9.75
CA LEU A 316 23.97 7.22 -10.47
C LEU A 316 24.62 6.03 -11.21
N ALA A 317 23.85 4.96 -11.35
CA ALA A 317 24.23 3.79 -12.13
C ALA A 317 23.14 3.47 -13.15
N ALA A 318 23.53 2.80 -14.25
CA ALA A 318 22.54 2.31 -15.21
C ALA A 318 21.51 1.41 -14.51
N HIS A 319 20.24 1.63 -14.80
CA HIS A 319 19.19 0.76 -14.28
C HIS A 319 19.34 -0.65 -14.85
N PRO A 320 19.38 -1.71 -14.01
CA PRO A 320 19.72 -3.07 -14.48
C PRO A 320 18.76 -3.66 -15.53
N ARG A 321 17.60 -3.01 -15.72
CA ARG A 321 16.52 -3.54 -16.58
C ARG A 321 15.89 -2.51 -17.50
N LEU A 322 16.30 -1.23 -17.42
CA LEU A 322 15.74 -0.14 -18.20
C LEU A 322 16.82 0.55 -19.00
N PRO A 323 16.92 0.26 -20.30
CA PRO A 323 17.84 0.97 -21.17
C PRO A 323 17.61 2.48 -21.12
N GLY A 324 18.68 3.24 -20.84
CA GLY A 324 18.64 4.70 -20.81
C GLY A 324 18.10 5.33 -19.52
N ALA A 325 17.71 4.54 -18.52
CA ALA A 325 17.40 5.04 -17.18
C ALA A 325 18.59 4.87 -16.23
N LEU A 326 18.75 5.84 -15.32
CA LEU A 326 19.76 5.85 -14.26
C LEU A 326 19.06 5.81 -12.89
N VAL A 327 19.67 5.14 -11.92
CA VAL A 327 19.18 5.00 -10.54
C VAL A 327 20.28 5.37 -9.56
N HIS A 328 19.91 5.85 -8.39
CA HIS A 328 20.81 5.91 -7.25
C HIS A 328 20.76 4.56 -6.51
N PRO A 329 21.84 3.75 -6.50
CA PRO A 329 21.78 2.36 -6.02
C PRO A 329 21.33 2.25 -4.56
N GLN A 330 21.86 3.11 -3.67
CA GLN A 330 21.50 3.09 -2.25
C GLN A 330 20.04 3.49 -2.02
N LEU A 331 19.54 4.56 -2.69
CA LEU A 331 18.14 4.95 -2.60
C LEU A 331 17.22 3.81 -3.06
N LEU A 332 17.58 3.13 -4.14
CA LEU A 332 16.82 1.98 -4.61
C LEU A 332 16.83 0.82 -3.60
N ALA A 333 17.96 0.56 -2.96
CA ALA A 333 18.08 -0.47 -1.93
C ALA A 333 17.20 -0.18 -0.70
N VAL A 334 17.14 1.09 -0.27
CA VAL A 334 16.27 1.52 0.85
C VAL A 334 14.79 1.30 0.52
N LEU A 335 14.35 1.61 -0.71
CA LEU A 335 12.97 1.37 -1.14
C LEU A 335 12.59 -0.11 -1.12
N ASP A 336 13.57 -0.99 -1.31
CA ASP A 336 13.38 -2.45 -1.30
C ASP A 336 13.53 -3.07 0.10
N THR A 337 13.71 -2.28 1.17
CA THR A 337 13.81 -2.80 2.54
C THR A 337 12.50 -3.46 2.99
N PRO A 338 12.50 -4.77 3.29
CA PRO A 338 11.31 -5.46 3.79
C PRO A 338 10.95 -5.02 5.20
N PHE A 339 9.70 -5.22 5.60
CA PHE A 339 9.31 -5.06 6.99
C PHE A 339 10.17 -5.95 7.92
N GLY A 340 10.64 -5.37 9.01
CA GLY A 340 11.47 -6.04 10.01
C GLY A 340 12.99 -5.99 9.74
N GLU A 341 13.43 -5.54 8.56
CA GLU A 341 14.85 -5.28 8.29
C GLU A 341 15.21 -3.81 8.55
N SER A 342 16.46 -3.56 8.98
CA SER A 342 16.97 -2.19 9.10
C SER A 342 17.30 -1.61 7.72
N PRO A 343 16.90 -0.36 7.42
CA PRO A 343 17.31 0.28 6.17
C PRO A 343 18.84 0.46 6.08
N ASP A 344 19.55 0.56 7.20
CA ASP A 344 21.01 0.74 7.25
C ASP A 344 21.77 -0.54 6.86
N SER A 345 21.14 -1.71 6.93
CA SER A 345 21.79 -2.99 6.61
C SER A 345 22.04 -3.20 5.11
N ARG A 346 21.54 -2.30 4.24
CA ARG A 346 21.60 -2.41 2.77
C ARG A 346 22.32 -1.26 2.08
N SER A 347 22.86 -0.31 2.87
CA SER A 347 23.64 0.84 2.37
C SER A 347 25.10 0.48 2.06
#